data_4a20fb36f769658fb6640f4c9bebecf4
#
_entry.id   4a20fb36f769658fb6640f4c9bebecf4
#
_cell.length_a   1.000
_cell.length_b   1.000
_cell.length_c   1.000
_cell.angle_alpha   90.00
_cell.angle_beta   90.00
_cell.angle_gamma   90.00
#
_symmetry.space_group_name_H-M   'P 1'
#
loop_
_entity.id
_entity.type
_entity.pdbx_description
1 polymer ?
#
loop_
_entity_poly.entity_id
_entity_poly.type
_entity_poly.pdbx_seq_one_letter_code
_entity_poly.pdbx_strand_id
1 'polypeptide(L)'
;MFLSRVTLDLGKLTPEMMQKWQSASPYASHQWLWQLFSHHDERRFLFRHESAERGERFYVQSDVPPLDGHNIFAVESKPFQPHLTKGMFLYFSLRANPVITRSGKRSDVMMDAKYQAKQKGIPAEQHWPLQIIAANNWLRRQGEQHGFMLPDKQDYVVSYQQQRFSRLTGERPISFGSVDFAGLLRVDDVTRFSHALRNGVGKSKALGC
;
A
#
# COMPACT_ATOMS: atom_id res chain seq x y z
N MET A 1 -10.96 9.07 13.11
CA MET A 1 -9.83 8.15 12.88
C MET A 1 -8.56 8.74 13.44
N PHE A 2 -7.50 7.92 13.56
CA PHE A 2 -6.19 8.32 14.08
C PHE A 2 -5.14 8.13 13.00
N LEU A 3 -4.12 8.97 13.02
CA LEU A 3 -2.89 8.81 12.25
C LEU A 3 -1.75 8.68 13.24
N SER A 4 -1.04 7.57 13.15
CA SER A 4 0.02 7.22 14.10
C SER A 4 1.34 6.98 13.37
N ARG A 5 2.43 7.44 13.98
CA ARG A 5 3.79 7.06 13.66
C ARG A 5 4.21 5.96 14.62
N VAL A 6 4.51 4.81 14.09
CA VAL A 6 4.92 3.62 14.84
C VAL A 6 6.34 3.28 14.42
N THR A 7 7.28 3.30 15.35
CA THR A 7 8.69 2.97 15.08
C THR A 7 9.05 1.70 15.85
N LEU A 8 9.56 0.69 15.14
CA LEU A 8 10.05 -0.55 15.75
C LEU A 8 11.42 -0.30 16.35
N ASP A 9 11.56 -0.57 17.64
CA ASP A 9 12.84 -0.51 18.35
C ASP A 9 13.56 -1.85 18.22
N LEU A 10 14.49 -1.93 17.26
CA LEU A 10 15.26 -3.14 17.00
C LEU A 10 16.10 -3.59 18.20
N GLY A 11 16.50 -2.66 19.09
CA GLY A 11 17.26 -2.98 20.29
C GLY A 11 16.47 -3.73 21.37
N LYS A 12 15.13 -3.74 21.25
CA LYS A 12 14.24 -4.47 22.17
C LYS A 12 13.82 -5.84 21.65
N LEU A 13 14.24 -6.21 20.45
CA LEU A 13 13.90 -7.50 19.86
C LEU A 13 14.83 -8.59 20.40
N THR A 14 14.25 -9.76 20.73
CA THR A 14 15.05 -10.97 20.95
C THR A 14 15.63 -11.47 19.63
N PRO A 15 16.72 -12.27 19.66
CA PRO A 15 17.28 -12.87 18.43
C PRO A 15 16.25 -13.62 17.58
N GLU A 16 15.31 -14.33 18.21
CA GLU A 16 14.24 -15.04 17.52
C GLU A 16 13.24 -14.09 16.85
N MET A 17 12.89 -12.98 17.52
CA MET A 17 12.04 -11.92 16.95
C MET A 17 12.74 -11.26 15.77
N MET A 18 14.03 -10.98 15.87
CA MET A 18 14.83 -10.40 14.79
C MET A 18 14.86 -11.33 13.58
N GLN A 19 15.07 -12.63 13.77
CA GLN A 19 15.05 -13.62 12.70
C GLN A 19 13.70 -13.68 11.99
N LYS A 20 12.59 -13.67 12.75
CA LYS A 20 11.23 -13.63 12.18
C LYS A 20 10.99 -12.35 11.39
N TRP A 21 11.46 -11.24 11.90
CA TRP A 21 11.37 -9.96 11.21
C TRP A 21 12.08 -9.96 9.86
N GLN A 22 13.32 -10.43 9.82
CA GLN A 22 14.15 -10.46 8.61
C GLN A 22 13.64 -11.45 7.55
N SER A 23 13.05 -12.58 7.97
CA SER A 23 12.64 -13.66 7.06
C SER A 23 11.30 -13.43 6.36
N ALA A 24 10.39 -12.57 6.90
CA ALA A 24 9.01 -12.50 6.43
C ALA A 24 8.45 -11.05 6.35
N SER A 25 9.28 -10.10 5.91
CA SER A 25 9.08 -8.67 6.07
C SER A 25 7.65 -8.11 5.86
N PRO A 26 6.93 -8.20 4.71
CA PRO A 26 5.60 -7.59 4.63
C PRO A 26 4.54 -8.29 5.51
N TYR A 27 4.65 -9.61 5.67
CA TYR A 27 3.74 -10.37 6.49
C TYR A 27 4.03 -10.22 7.98
N ALA A 28 5.31 -10.18 8.37
CA ALA A 28 5.72 -9.89 9.73
C ALA A 28 5.24 -8.49 10.16
N SER A 29 5.43 -7.47 9.32
CA SER A 29 4.93 -6.12 9.58
C SER A 29 3.44 -6.11 9.91
N HIS A 30 2.63 -6.81 9.13
CA HIS A 30 1.20 -6.94 9.38
C HIS A 30 0.89 -7.61 10.72
N GLN A 31 1.54 -8.75 11.03
CA GLN A 31 1.31 -9.48 12.27
C GLN A 31 1.72 -8.67 13.51
N TRP A 32 2.83 -7.94 13.43
CA TRP A 32 3.33 -7.15 14.54
C TRP A 32 2.49 -5.90 14.77
N LEU A 33 2.10 -5.20 13.71
CA LEU A 33 1.19 -4.06 13.83
C LEU A 33 -0.19 -4.48 14.34
N TRP A 34 -0.63 -5.73 14.05
CA TRP A 34 -1.89 -6.25 14.60
C TRP A 34 -1.88 -6.31 16.12
N GLN A 35 -0.73 -6.58 16.75
CA GLN A 35 -0.62 -6.63 18.22
C GLN A 35 -0.93 -5.28 18.88
N LEU A 36 -0.77 -4.17 18.17
CA LEU A 36 -1.18 -2.85 18.65
C LEU A 36 -2.71 -2.65 18.72
N PHE A 37 -3.47 -3.60 18.20
CA PHE A 37 -4.93 -3.61 18.14
C PHE A 37 -5.53 -4.91 18.69
N SER A 38 -4.85 -5.54 19.66
CA SER A 38 -5.18 -6.86 20.21
C SER A 38 -6.58 -7.00 20.81
N HIS A 39 -7.26 -5.88 21.11
CA HIS A 39 -8.63 -5.85 21.64
C HIS A 39 -9.72 -5.88 20.55
N HIS A 40 -9.35 -6.06 19.28
CA HIS A 40 -10.27 -6.04 18.16
C HIS A 40 -10.11 -7.30 17.30
N ASP A 41 -11.24 -7.97 16.98
CA ASP A 41 -11.26 -9.19 16.15
C ASP A 41 -11.11 -8.91 14.66
N GLU A 42 -11.36 -7.66 14.24
CA GLU A 42 -11.28 -7.24 12.85
C GLU A 42 -10.13 -6.26 12.61
N ARG A 43 -9.53 -6.32 11.42
CA ARG A 43 -8.52 -5.36 11.01
C ARG A 43 -9.15 -3.98 10.77
N ARG A 44 -8.83 -3.04 11.63
CA ARG A 44 -9.32 -1.65 11.59
C ARG A 44 -8.21 -0.63 11.32
N PHE A 45 -7.19 -1.04 10.58
CA PHE A 45 -6.08 -0.17 10.24
C PHE A 45 -5.54 -0.40 8.83
N LEU A 46 -4.98 0.67 8.26
CA LEU A 46 -4.12 0.68 7.09
C LEU A 46 -2.73 1.09 7.54
N PHE A 47 -1.71 0.64 6.85
CA PHE A 47 -0.36 1.08 7.15
C PHE A 47 0.48 1.25 5.88
N ARG A 48 1.48 2.11 6.00
CA ARG A 48 2.57 2.27 5.06
C ARG A 48 3.88 2.06 5.79
N HIS A 49 4.71 1.18 5.26
CA HIS A 49 6.05 0.93 5.75
C HIS A 49 7.04 1.85 5.04
N GLU A 50 7.93 2.47 5.81
CA GLU A 50 9.04 3.27 5.31
C GLU A 50 10.32 2.89 6.08
N SER A 51 11.38 2.58 5.34
CA SER A 51 12.71 2.39 5.95
C SER A 51 13.21 3.71 6.49
N ALA A 52 13.72 3.72 7.71
CA ALA A 52 14.32 4.87 8.36
C ALA A 52 15.77 4.59 8.72
N GLU A 53 16.58 5.62 8.90
CA GLU A 53 18.01 5.48 9.26
C GLU A 53 18.24 4.69 10.55
N ARG A 54 17.27 4.72 11.48
CA ARG A 54 17.32 4.02 12.77
C ARG A 54 16.10 3.13 12.95
N GLY A 55 16.01 2.04 12.17
CA GLY A 55 14.95 1.04 12.32
C GLY A 55 13.82 1.19 11.30
N GLU A 56 12.70 0.54 11.58
CA GLU A 56 11.55 0.46 10.68
C GLU A 56 10.43 1.37 11.18
N ARG A 57 9.92 2.19 10.28
CA ARG A 57 8.84 3.15 10.56
C ARG A 57 7.58 2.77 9.82
N PHE A 58 6.46 2.88 10.52
CA PHE A 58 5.14 2.69 9.95
C PHE A 58 4.28 3.93 10.18
N TYR A 59 3.61 4.37 9.14
CA TYR A 59 2.47 5.28 9.28
C TYR A 59 1.22 4.44 9.28
N VAL A 60 0.46 4.52 10.36
CA VAL A 60 -0.73 3.71 10.60
C VAL A 60 -1.94 4.61 10.70
N GLN A 61 -2.93 4.36 9.87
CA GLN A 61 -4.24 4.98 9.97
C GLN A 61 -5.22 3.96 10.53
N SER A 62 -5.97 4.33 11.57
CA SER A 62 -6.87 3.42 12.27
C SER A 62 -8.11 4.12 12.82
N ASP A 63 -9.16 3.34 13.13
CA ASP A 63 -10.37 3.88 13.77
C ASP A 63 -10.16 4.12 15.26
N VAL A 64 -9.25 3.39 15.88
CA VAL A 64 -8.87 3.50 17.31
C VAL A 64 -7.36 3.76 17.43
N PRO A 65 -6.89 4.41 18.49
CA PRO A 65 -5.45 4.60 18.69
C PRO A 65 -4.76 3.25 18.91
N PRO A 66 -3.56 3.03 18.35
CA PRO A 66 -2.76 1.85 18.62
C PRO A 66 -2.22 1.87 20.05
N LEU A 67 -2.18 0.70 20.69
CA LEU A 67 -1.67 0.49 22.05
C LEU A 67 -0.52 -0.51 22.03
N ASP A 68 0.67 -0.09 22.44
CA ASP A 68 1.83 -1.00 22.57
C ASP A 68 1.85 -1.68 23.93
N GLY A 69 1.29 -2.89 23.99
CA GLY A 69 1.33 -3.73 25.18
C GLY A 69 2.67 -4.47 25.40
N HIS A 70 3.55 -4.49 24.42
CA HIS A 70 4.80 -5.27 24.44
C HIS A 70 6.06 -4.41 24.57
N ASN A 71 5.90 -3.10 24.54
CA ASN A 71 6.99 -2.11 24.67
C ASN A 71 8.13 -2.26 23.64
N ILE A 72 7.81 -2.79 22.45
CA ILE A 72 8.74 -2.94 21.32
C ILE A 72 8.60 -1.85 20.28
N PHE A 73 7.52 -1.05 20.38
CA PHE A 73 7.27 0.07 19.49
C PHE A 73 7.31 1.40 20.25
N ALA A 74 7.79 2.42 19.57
CA ALA A 74 7.50 3.81 19.94
C ALA A 74 6.27 4.26 19.13
N VAL A 75 5.17 4.61 19.82
CA VAL A 75 3.90 4.98 19.20
C VAL A 75 3.59 6.45 19.47
N GLU A 76 3.47 7.23 18.41
CA GLU A 76 3.01 8.61 18.46
C GLU A 76 1.72 8.73 17.66
N SER A 77 0.62 9.08 18.29
CA SER A 77 -0.71 9.07 17.70
C SER A 77 -1.41 10.42 17.83
N LYS A 78 -2.15 10.81 16.80
CA LYS A 78 -3.00 12.01 16.81
C LYS A 78 -4.34 11.75 16.13
N PRO A 79 -5.42 12.44 16.54
CA PRO A 79 -6.66 12.47 15.78
C PRO A 79 -6.39 12.97 14.35
N PHE A 80 -7.03 12.32 13.38
CA PHE A 80 -6.91 12.66 11.96
C PHE A 80 -8.29 12.87 11.35
N GLN A 81 -8.62 14.13 11.14
CA GLN A 81 -9.89 14.59 10.57
C GLN A 81 -9.59 15.62 9.47
N PRO A 82 -9.19 15.18 8.27
CA PRO A 82 -8.85 16.10 7.20
C PRO A 82 -10.08 16.89 6.74
N HIS A 83 -9.95 18.22 6.69
CA HIS A 83 -10.95 19.09 6.12
C HIS A 83 -10.82 19.08 4.60
N LEU A 84 -11.65 18.26 3.95
CA LEU A 84 -11.65 18.09 2.50
C LEU A 84 -12.74 18.93 1.87
N THR A 85 -12.43 19.58 0.75
CA THR A 85 -13.40 20.31 -0.09
C THR A 85 -13.31 19.86 -1.53
N LYS A 86 -14.44 19.91 -2.26
CA LYS A 86 -14.44 19.63 -3.69
C LYS A 86 -13.55 20.64 -4.42
N GLY A 87 -12.72 20.16 -5.34
CA GLY A 87 -11.76 20.99 -6.07
C GLY A 87 -10.40 21.16 -5.39
N MET A 88 -10.25 20.75 -4.12
CA MET A 88 -8.97 20.81 -3.40
C MET A 88 -7.91 19.97 -4.09
N PHE A 89 -6.71 20.53 -4.26
CA PHE A 89 -5.55 19.79 -4.73
C PHE A 89 -4.74 19.26 -3.55
N LEU A 90 -4.32 17.99 -3.65
CA LEU A 90 -3.52 17.32 -2.65
C LEU A 90 -2.35 16.61 -3.31
N TYR A 91 -1.16 16.71 -2.70
CA TYR A 91 -0.06 15.80 -3.03
C TYR A 91 -0.30 14.47 -2.35
N PHE A 92 -0.20 13.37 -3.09
CA PHE A 92 -0.39 12.03 -2.57
C PHE A 92 0.83 11.14 -2.81
N SER A 93 0.99 10.15 -1.95
CA SER A 93 1.88 9.01 -2.14
C SER A 93 1.09 7.75 -1.80
N LEU A 94 0.96 6.83 -2.76
CA LEU A 94 0.16 5.61 -2.65
C LEU A 94 0.99 4.41 -3.07
N ARG A 95 1.14 3.42 -2.20
CA ARG A 95 1.55 2.07 -2.60
C ARG A 95 0.30 1.23 -2.83
N ALA A 96 0.20 0.61 -3.99
CA ALA A 96 -0.94 -0.23 -4.34
C ALA A 96 -0.51 -1.49 -5.08
N ASN A 97 -1.35 -2.53 -4.98
CA ASN A 97 -1.29 -3.70 -5.85
C ASN A 97 -2.34 -3.53 -6.97
N PRO A 98 -1.94 -3.01 -8.15
CA PRO A 98 -2.85 -2.78 -9.25
C PRO A 98 -3.20 -4.09 -9.95
N VAL A 99 -4.46 -4.51 -9.86
CA VAL A 99 -4.95 -5.77 -10.44
C VAL A 99 -5.98 -5.49 -11.53
N ILE A 100 -5.93 -6.30 -12.59
CA ILE A 100 -6.95 -6.39 -13.62
C ILE A 100 -7.53 -7.80 -13.64
N THR A 101 -8.81 -7.94 -14.00
CA THR A 101 -9.44 -9.24 -14.22
C THR A 101 -9.70 -9.42 -15.71
N ARG A 102 -9.13 -10.47 -16.30
CA ARG A 102 -9.41 -10.90 -17.68
C ARG A 102 -9.86 -12.36 -17.68
N SER A 103 -10.97 -12.64 -18.34
CA SER A 103 -11.54 -13.99 -18.45
C SER A 103 -11.59 -14.72 -17.09
N GLY A 104 -12.04 -14.01 -16.04
CA GLY A 104 -12.14 -14.54 -14.68
C GLY A 104 -10.82 -14.66 -13.90
N LYS A 105 -9.67 -14.46 -14.53
CA LYS A 105 -8.35 -14.51 -13.89
C LYS A 105 -7.87 -13.13 -13.50
N ARG A 106 -7.35 -13.00 -12.27
CA ARG A 106 -6.70 -11.79 -11.78
C ARG A 106 -5.24 -11.79 -12.19
N SER A 107 -4.79 -10.66 -12.71
CA SER A 107 -3.40 -10.44 -13.12
C SER A 107 -2.93 -9.07 -12.62
N ASP A 108 -1.66 -8.94 -12.36
CA ASP A 108 -0.98 -7.68 -12.17
C ASP A 108 -1.10 -6.84 -13.47
N VAL A 109 -1.49 -5.58 -13.35
CA VAL A 109 -1.74 -4.69 -14.49
C VAL A 109 -0.49 -4.47 -15.33
N MET A 110 0.67 -4.32 -14.68
CA MET A 110 1.93 -4.09 -15.37
C MET A 110 2.41 -5.37 -16.09
N MET A 111 2.27 -6.52 -15.43
CA MET A 111 2.63 -7.80 -16.02
C MET A 111 1.69 -8.19 -17.16
N ASP A 112 0.38 -7.91 -17.03
CA ASP A 112 -0.59 -8.09 -18.11
C ASP A 112 -0.23 -7.23 -19.33
N ALA A 113 0.10 -5.96 -19.12
CA ALA A 113 0.52 -5.06 -20.21
C ALA A 113 1.78 -5.58 -20.94
N LYS A 114 2.77 -6.05 -20.18
CA LYS A 114 3.98 -6.67 -20.73
C LYS A 114 3.65 -7.93 -21.54
N TYR A 115 2.77 -8.78 -21.01
CA TYR A 115 2.34 -9.99 -21.70
C TYR A 115 1.64 -9.66 -23.02
N GLN A 116 0.70 -8.70 -23.01
CA GLN A 116 -0.02 -8.26 -24.22
C GLN A 116 0.93 -7.66 -25.28
N ALA A 117 1.93 -6.89 -24.82
CA ALA A 117 2.95 -6.33 -25.72
C ALA A 117 3.76 -7.43 -26.42
N LYS A 118 4.19 -8.45 -25.66
CA LYS A 118 4.90 -9.62 -26.23
C LYS A 118 4.05 -10.38 -27.25
N GLN A 119 2.77 -10.61 -26.96
CA GLN A 119 1.86 -11.30 -27.88
C GLN A 119 1.67 -10.54 -29.21
N LYS A 120 1.81 -9.22 -29.18
CA LYS A 120 1.72 -8.35 -30.37
C LYS A 120 3.06 -8.15 -31.07
N GLY A 121 4.14 -8.82 -30.64
CA GLY A 121 5.47 -8.68 -31.22
C GLY A 121 6.11 -7.31 -31.00
N ILE A 122 5.64 -6.55 -29.96
CA ILE A 122 6.21 -5.23 -29.67
C ILE A 122 7.62 -5.40 -29.09
N PRO A 123 8.62 -4.61 -29.55
CA PRO A 123 9.99 -4.68 -29.07
C PRO A 123 10.13 -4.47 -27.55
N ALA A 124 11.12 -5.11 -26.94
CA ALA A 124 11.28 -5.16 -25.48
C ALA A 124 11.48 -3.78 -24.83
N GLU A 125 12.14 -2.86 -25.52
CA GLU A 125 12.37 -1.47 -25.08
C GLU A 125 11.08 -0.66 -24.93
N GLN A 126 9.99 -1.06 -25.61
CA GLN A 126 8.68 -0.41 -25.52
C GLN A 126 7.79 -1.03 -24.43
N HIS A 127 8.21 -2.15 -23.80
CA HIS A 127 7.37 -2.81 -22.80
C HIS A 127 7.18 -1.95 -21.54
N TRP A 128 8.25 -1.33 -21.04
CA TRP A 128 8.18 -0.51 -19.82
C TRP A 128 7.27 0.72 -19.98
N PRO A 129 7.37 1.54 -21.04
CA PRO A 129 6.39 2.60 -21.31
C PRO A 129 4.94 2.11 -21.31
N LEU A 130 4.66 0.97 -21.94
CA LEU A 130 3.30 0.39 -21.97
C LEU A 130 2.81 -0.06 -20.58
N GLN A 131 3.71 -0.59 -19.74
CA GLN A 131 3.41 -0.95 -18.36
C GLN A 131 3.05 0.30 -17.52
N ILE A 132 3.81 1.39 -17.66
CA ILE A 132 3.52 2.68 -17.01
C ILE A 132 2.15 3.22 -17.43
N ILE A 133 1.84 3.22 -18.72
CA ILE A 133 0.54 3.65 -19.25
C ILE A 133 -0.58 2.82 -18.62
N ALA A 134 -0.40 1.50 -18.53
CA ALA A 134 -1.42 0.62 -17.94
C ALA A 134 -1.63 0.89 -16.43
N ALA A 135 -0.56 1.14 -15.67
CA ALA A 135 -0.62 1.49 -14.27
C ALA A 135 -1.30 2.85 -14.04
N ASN A 136 -0.95 3.88 -14.82
CA ASN A 136 -1.59 5.20 -14.76
C ASN A 136 -3.09 5.13 -15.10
N ASN A 137 -3.47 4.32 -16.09
CA ASN A 137 -4.87 4.10 -16.45
C ASN A 137 -5.64 3.36 -15.33
N TRP A 138 -4.99 2.43 -14.65
CA TRP A 138 -5.57 1.79 -13.46
C TRP A 138 -5.81 2.83 -12.36
N LEU A 139 -4.84 3.70 -12.08
CA LEU A 139 -4.96 4.73 -11.04
C LEU A 139 -6.08 5.74 -11.37
N ARG A 140 -6.24 6.15 -12.65
CA ARG A 140 -7.34 7.02 -13.08
C ARG A 140 -8.70 6.38 -12.80
N ARG A 141 -8.88 5.09 -13.14
CA ARG A 141 -10.11 4.35 -12.81
C ARG A 141 -10.37 4.25 -11.31
N GLN A 142 -9.28 4.13 -10.50
CA GLN A 142 -9.43 4.22 -9.05
C GLN A 142 -9.92 5.61 -8.62
N GLY A 143 -9.44 6.66 -9.26
CA GLY A 143 -9.91 8.03 -9.02
C GLY A 143 -11.41 8.19 -9.27
N GLU A 144 -11.91 7.71 -10.39
CA GLU A 144 -13.34 7.72 -10.73
C GLU A 144 -14.20 6.98 -9.69
N GLN A 145 -13.70 5.84 -9.19
CA GLN A 145 -14.40 5.05 -8.18
C GLN A 145 -14.36 5.68 -6.78
N HIS A 146 -13.27 6.36 -6.46
CA HIS A 146 -12.96 6.85 -5.12
C HIS A 146 -13.05 8.37 -4.96
N GLY A 147 -13.58 9.09 -5.96
CA GLY A 147 -13.90 10.51 -5.85
C GLY A 147 -12.69 11.44 -5.93
N PHE A 148 -11.66 11.07 -6.68
CA PHE A 148 -10.57 11.96 -7.03
C PHE A 148 -10.27 11.94 -8.52
N MET A 149 -9.71 13.02 -9.01
CA MET A 149 -9.24 13.17 -10.38
C MET A 149 -7.74 13.41 -10.42
N LEU A 150 -7.10 12.87 -11.45
CA LEU A 150 -5.68 13.11 -11.71
C LEU A 150 -5.57 14.11 -12.85
N PRO A 151 -4.74 15.17 -12.70
CA PRO A 151 -4.43 16.08 -13.80
C PRO A 151 -3.87 15.31 -15.00
N ASP A 152 -4.26 15.73 -16.20
CA ASP A 152 -3.80 15.10 -17.44
C ASP A 152 -2.29 15.25 -17.65
N LYS A 153 -1.70 14.27 -18.36
CA LYS A 153 -0.30 14.24 -18.84
C LYS A 153 0.80 14.08 -17.78
N GLN A 154 0.49 13.77 -16.54
CA GLN A 154 1.52 13.42 -15.56
C GLN A 154 1.72 11.92 -15.47
N ASP A 155 2.97 11.47 -15.37
CA ASP A 155 3.32 10.11 -14.95
C ASP A 155 3.33 10.06 -13.43
N TYR A 156 2.59 9.11 -12.86
CA TYR A 156 2.43 8.93 -11.42
C TYR A 156 3.22 7.74 -10.88
N VAL A 157 3.77 6.89 -11.74
CA VAL A 157 4.52 5.70 -11.35
C VAL A 157 5.93 6.09 -10.89
N VAL A 158 6.22 5.87 -9.62
CA VAL A 158 7.54 6.10 -9.01
C VAL A 158 8.38 4.84 -9.03
N SER A 159 7.79 3.71 -8.65
CA SER A 159 8.49 2.42 -8.63
C SER A 159 7.53 1.26 -8.85
N TYR A 160 8.09 0.13 -9.28
CA TYR A 160 7.40 -1.16 -9.37
C TYR A 160 8.28 -2.24 -8.76
N GLN A 161 7.71 -3.06 -7.88
CA GLN A 161 8.40 -4.15 -7.22
C GLN A 161 7.55 -5.42 -7.21
N GLN A 162 8.18 -6.55 -7.48
CA GLN A 162 7.61 -7.86 -7.28
C GLN A 162 7.84 -8.29 -5.82
N GLN A 163 6.74 -8.43 -5.08
CA GLN A 163 6.76 -8.93 -3.71
C GLN A 163 6.62 -10.46 -3.73
N ARG A 164 7.48 -11.16 -3.02
CA ARG A 164 7.40 -12.62 -2.87
C ARG A 164 7.85 -13.01 -1.47
N PHE A 165 6.98 -13.66 -0.72
CA PHE A 165 7.27 -14.17 0.63
C PHE A 165 6.38 -15.36 0.97
N SER A 166 6.83 -16.21 1.88
CA SER A 166 6.08 -17.35 2.43
C SER A 166 5.53 -16.98 3.81
N ARG A 167 4.32 -17.41 4.13
CA ARG A 167 3.76 -17.26 5.49
C ARG A 167 4.39 -18.22 6.46
N LEU A 168 4.55 -19.47 6.03
CA LEU A 168 5.15 -20.55 6.79
C LEU A 168 6.05 -21.40 5.88
N THR A 169 6.98 -22.13 6.48
CA THR A 169 7.83 -23.09 5.76
C THR A 169 6.96 -24.16 5.12
N GLY A 170 7.11 -24.39 3.81
CA GLY A 170 6.35 -25.39 3.05
C GLY A 170 5.06 -24.89 2.40
N GLU A 171 4.58 -23.69 2.71
CA GLU A 171 3.44 -23.10 2.01
C GLU A 171 3.83 -22.48 0.66
N ARG A 172 2.85 -22.41 -0.25
CA ARG A 172 3.04 -21.69 -1.52
C ARG A 172 3.31 -20.21 -1.24
N PRO A 173 4.38 -19.64 -1.83
CA PRO A 173 4.70 -18.25 -1.63
C PRO A 173 3.59 -17.34 -2.15
N ILE A 174 3.29 -16.28 -1.40
CA ILE A 174 2.46 -15.18 -1.85
C ILE A 174 3.32 -14.34 -2.80
N SER A 175 2.80 -14.05 -3.98
CA SER A 175 3.47 -13.18 -4.95
C SER A 175 2.48 -12.19 -5.53
N PHE A 176 2.86 -10.90 -5.54
CA PHE A 176 2.08 -9.83 -6.17
C PHE A 176 3.00 -8.66 -6.55
N GLY A 177 2.56 -7.85 -7.52
CA GLY A 177 3.24 -6.60 -7.85
C GLY A 177 2.77 -5.46 -6.97
N SER A 178 3.67 -4.62 -6.50
CA SER A 178 3.37 -3.34 -5.87
C SER A 178 3.90 -2.19 -6.71
N VAL A 179 3.08 -1.15 -6.86
CA VAL A 179 3.44 0.09 -7.53
C VAL A 179 3.36 1.22 -6.53
N ASP A 180 4.43 2.01 -6.44
CA ASP A 180 4.40 3.29 -5.76
C ASP A 180 3.97 4.37 -6.77
N PHE A 181 2.90 5.06 -6.44
CA PHE A 181 2.40 6.22 -7.17
C PHE A 181 2.61 7.48 -6.33
N ALA A 182 2.97 8.58 -6.97
CA ALA A 182 3.03 9.88 -6.32
C ALA A 182 2.68 11.01 -7.29
N GLY A 183 2.14 12.10 -6.78
CA GLY A 183 1.80 13.26 -7.57
C GLY A 183 0.66 14.09 -6.98
N LEU A 184 0.05 14.90 -7.82
CA LEU A 184 -1.11 15.71 -7.45
C LEU A 184 -2.40 15.00 -7.83
N LEU A 185 -3.39 15.09 -6.95
CA LEU A 185 -4.78 14.74 -7.24
C LEU A 185 -5.68 15.95 -6.90
N ARG A 186 -6.86 15.96 -7.50
CA ARG A 186 -7.94 16.91 -7.15
C ARG A 186 -9.10 16.14 -6.57
N VAL A 187 -9.62 16.57 -5.43
CA VAL A 187 -10.82 16.00 -4.82
C VAL A 187 -12.03 16.34 -5.68
N ASP A 188 -12.77 15.36 -6.15
CA ASP A 188 -13.98 15.53 -6.96
C ASP A 188 -15.26 15.24 -6.16
N ASP A 189 -15.24 14.18 -5.36
CA ASP A 189 -16.32 13.80 -4.45
C ASP A 189 -15.75 13.57 -3.06
N VAL A 190 -16.07 14.47 -2.13
CA VAL A 190 -15.54 14.46 -0.76
C VAL A 190 -15.94 13.19 0.01
N THR A 191 -17.17 12.71 -0.18
CA THR A 191 -17.67 11.53 0.53
C THR A 191 -16.95 10.27 0.08
N ARG A 192 -16.85 10.04 -1.24
CA ARG A 192 -16.14 8.89 -1.81
C ARG A 192 -14.65 8.94 -1.50
N PHE A 193 -14.04 10.13 -1.55
CA PHE A 193 -12.62 10.29 -1.24
C PHE A 193 -12.32 10.05 0.24
N SER A 194 -13.16 10.58 1.15
CA SER A 194 -13.05 10.30 2.59
C SER A 194 -13.19 8.81 2.91
N HIS A 195 -14.09 8.11 2.20
CA HIS A 195 -14.24 6.66 2.31
C HIS A 195 -12.97 5.94 1.82
N ALA A 196 -12.37 6.38 0.70
CA ALA A 196 -11.12 5.82 0.18
C ALA A 196 -9.94 6.03 1.13
N LEU A 197 -9.81 7.21 1.73
CA LEU A 197 -8.81 7.47 2.76
C LEU A 197 -8.93 6.52 3.95
N ARG A 198 -10.16 6.21 4.39
CA ARG A 198 -10.41 5.31 5.52
C ARG A 198 -10.18 3.85 5.18
N ASN A 199 -10.56 3.41 3.99
CA ASN A 199 -10.59 1.99 3.61
C ASN A 199 -9.44 1.58 2.68
N GLY A 200 -8.64 2.52 2.21
CA GLY A 200 -7.54 2.31 1.27
C GLY A 200 -8.02 2.03 -0.16
N VAL A 201 -7.09 2.11 -1.10
CA VAL A 201 -7.30 1.92 -2.54
C VAL A 201 -6.63 0.62 -3.01
N GLY A 202 -7.31 -0.18 -3.81
CA GLY A 202 -6.73 -1.40 -4.41
C GLY A 202 -6.82 -2.65 -3.54
N LYS A 203 -5.93 -3.60 -3.81
CA LYS A 203 -5.81 -4.90 -3.13
C LYS A 203 -4.58 -4.94 -2.23
N SER A 204 -4.43 -6.05 -1.48
CA SER A 204 -3.27 -6.30 -0.60
C SER A 204 -3.04 -5.25 0.51
N LYS A 205 -4.08 -4.53 0.92
CA LYS A 205 -4.03 -3.49 1.96
C LYS A 205 -3.49 -4.00 3.30
N ALA A 206 -3.69 -5.30 3.60
CA ALA A 206 -3.12 -5.96 4.77
C ALA A 206 -1.60 -6.11 4.70
N LEU A 207 -0.98 -5.84 3.57
CA LEU A 207 0.45 -5.99 3.32
C LEU A 207 1.13 -4.63 3.03
N GLY A 208 0.48 -3.53 3.43
CA GLY A 208 1.01 -2.18 3.26
C GLY A 208 0.80 -1.59 1.87
N CYS A 209 -0.18 -2.12 1.09
CA CYS A 209 -0.59 -1.61 -0.22
C CYS A 209 -1.92 -0.87 -0.17
#